data_41bbdc46e07f56a356d0e151fd9a23cc
#
_entry.id   41bbdc46e07f56a356d0e151fd9a23cc
#
_cell.length_a   1.000
_cell.length_b   1.000
_cell.length_c   1.000
_cell.angle_alpha   90.00
_cell.angle_beta   90.00
_cell.angle_gamma   90.00
#
_symmetry.space_group_name_H-M   'P 1'
#
loop_
_entity.id
_entity.type
_entity.pdbx_description
1 polymer ?
#
loop_
_entity_poly.entity_id
_entity_poly.type
_entity_poly.pdbx_seq_one_letter_code
_entity_poly.pdbx_strand_id
1 'polypeptide(L)'
;MQELNLQEILNSTNDLNKEKKVGYIAIIWRPNAGKSTFINSLIWEKVSITSNIPQTTRKRVLAIHNDKDSQIIFFDTPWIHKSNKEFNEKINEVAIKSLEESDLILYFIDSSRPGWDEEKYIKELISKIKTPILKVYTKSDLKSKITIPEDKETLKISSTTKEWFENLLHKIKKNIPNWPLLFPTDVYTKQDMFFRISEIIREKVFLNTKEELPHSIYVWVEEINEEKTKSWDNLLKIVSYIYTDTDSQKYIVIWKWWKLIQEIWKQARIELEQIFDKKVFLALRVKVKKNWRKNDIFTNKLLWL
;
A
#
# COMPACT_ATOMS: atom_id res chain seq x y z
N MET A 1 -31.56 -8.13 -20.49
CA MET A 1 -31.29 -6.72 -20.13
C MET A 1 -32.18 -6.44 -18.93
N GLN A 2 -31.61 -6.39 -17.72
CA GLN A 2 -32.36 -5.96 -16.54
C GLN A 2 -32.55 -4.45 -16.66
N GLU A 3 -33.79 -3.98 -16.64
CA GLU A 3 -34.09 -2.57 -16.49
C GLU A 3 -33.49 -2.09 -15.18
N LEU A 4 -32.40 -1.31 -15.26
CA LEU A 4 -31.86 -0.58 -14.13
C LEU A 4 -32.95 0.34 -13.61
N ASN A 5 -33.41 0.08 -12.40
CA ASN A 5 -34.49 0.83 -11.77
C ASN A 5 -34.04 2.29 -11.60
N LEU A 6 -34.70 3.21 -12.32
CA LEU A 6 -34.45 4.65 -12.25
C LEU A 6 -34.42 5.19 -10.81
N GLN A 7 -35.17 4.58 -9.90
CA GLN A 7 -35.18 4.91 -8.48
C GLN A 7 -33.86 4.53 -7.78
N GLU A 8 -33.20 3.43 -8.16
CA GLU A 8 -31.92 3.04 -7.61
C GLU A 8 -30.81 3.98 -8.10
N ILE A 9 -30.88 4.41 -9.35
CA ILE A 9 -29.95 5.43 -9.90
C ILE A 9 -30.15 6.78 -9.22
N LEU A 10 -31.38 7.22 -9.02
CA LEU A 10 -31.72 8.47 -8.33
C LEU A 10 -31.34 8.42 -6.84
N ASN A 11 -31.49 7.30 -6.17
CA ASN A 11 -31.08 7.13 -4.79
C ASN A 11 -29.56 7.13 -4.65
N SER A 12 -28.84 6.47 -5.56
CA SER A 12 -27.37 6.49 -5.56
C SER A 12 -26.81 7.89 -5.86
N THR A 13 -27.46 8.67 -6.74
CA THR A 13 -27.08 10.08 -6.99
C THR A 13 -27.42 11.02 -5.83
N ASN A 14 -28.52 10.77 -5.12
CA ASN A 14 -28.88 11.54 -3.92
C ASN A 14 -27.93 11.26 -2.74
N ASP A 15 -27.45 10.04 -2.58
CA ASP A 15 -26.44 9.72 -1.55
C ASP A 15 -25.07 10.29 -1.86
N LEU A 16 -24.71 10.45 -3.13
CA LEU A 16 -23.48 11.12 -3.56
C LEU A 16 -23.49 12.62 -3.25
N ASN A 17 -24.66 13.25 -3.21
CA ASN A 17 -24.82 14.68 -2.96
C ASN A 17 -24.95 15.05 -1.46
N LYS A 18 -25.06 14.08 -0.55
CA LYS A 18 -25.02 14.37 0.89
C LYS A 18 -23.60 14.69 1.32
N GLU A 19 -23.41 15.85 1.94
CA GLU A 19 -22.15 16.20 2.58
C GLU A 19 -21.83 15.19 3.69
N LYS A 20 -20.71 14.50 3.56
CA LYS A 20 -20.15 13.59 4.55
C LYS A 20 -18.80 14.10 5.02
N LYS A 21 -18.22 13.48 6.01
CA LYS A 21 -16.83 13.70 6.37
C LYS A 21 -15.94 13.04 5.32
N VAL A 22 -15.31 13.85 4.45
CA VAL A 22 -14.47 13.36 3.35
C VAL A 22 -13.13 14.06 3.39
N GLY A 23 -12.04 13.28 3.36
CA GLY A 23 -10.71 13.88 3.35
C GLY A 23 -9.61 12.88 3.03
N TYR A 24 -8.47 13.44 2.62
CA TYR A 24 -7.24 12.73 2.31
C TYR A 24 -6.35 12.66 3.55
N ILE A 25 -5.91 11.46 3.91
CA ILE A 25 -5.08 11.19 5.08
C ILE A 25 -3.74 10.63 4.64
N ALA A 26 -2.67 11.33 4.89
CA ALA A 26 -1.34 10.78 4.72
C ALA A 26 -0.86 10.10 6.01
N ILE A 27 -0.12 9.00 5.87
CA ILE A 27 0.48 8.32 7.02
C ILE A 27 1.99 8.43 6.90
N ILE A 28 2.65 9.04 7.88
CA ILE A 28 4.10 9.07 8.02
C ILE A 28 4.53 8.16 9.16
N TRP A 29 5.59 7.39 8.96
CA TRP A 29 6.02 6.36 9.89
C TRP A 29 7.49 6.03 9.72
N ARG A 30 8.06 5.32 10.69
CA ARG A 30 9.33 4.60 10.52
C ARG A 30 9.12 3.17 10.01
N PRO A 31 10.11 2.51 9.41
CA PRO A 31 9.98 1.14 8.92
C PRO A 31 9.38 0.18 9.94
N ASN A 32 8.47 -0.67 9.47
CA ASN A 32 7.79 -1.70 10.26
C ASN A 32 6.88 -1.16 11.39
N ALA A 33 6.44 0.08 11.33
CA ALA A 33 5.44 0.63 12.26
C ALA A 33 4.01 0.10 12.04
N GLY A 34 3.80 -0.76 11.05
CA GLY A 34 2.51 -1.44 10.85
C GLY A 34 1.53 -0.70 9.92
N LYS A 35 1.99 0.26 9.11
CA LYS A 35 1.11 1.04 8.22
C LYS A 35 0.29 0.17 7.25
N SER A 36 0.94 -0.70 6.46
CA SER A 36 0.23 -1.53 5.47
C SER A 36 -0.72 -2.53 6.16
N THR A 37 -0.33 -3.05 7.32
CA THR A 37 -1.20 -3.90 8.16
C THR A 37 -2.41 -3.11 8.63
N PHE A 38 -2.24 -1.87 9.10
CA PHE A 38 -3.33 -0.98 9.50
C PHE A 38 -4.30 -0.73 8.34
N ILE A 39 -3.79 -0.31 7.17
CA ILE A 39 -4.61 -0.03 5.99
C ILE A 39 -5.43 -1.26 5.59
N ASN A 40 -4.79 -2.42 5.45
CA ASN A 40 -5.49 -3.66 5.08
C ASN A 40 -6.52 -4.08 6.15
N SER A 41 -6.19 -3.92 7.44
CA SER A 41 -7.11 -4.26 8.53
C SER A 41 -8.32 -3.32 8.61
N LEU A 42 -8.13 -2.04 8.25
CA LEU A 42 -9.21 -1.04 8.25
C LEU A 42 -10.13 -1.20 7.04
N ILE A 43 -9.57 -1.46 5.87
CA ILE A 43 -10.33 -1.62 4.61
C ILE A 43 -11.00 -3.00 4.51
N TRP A 44 -10.54 -4.01 5.28
CA TRP A 44 -10.92 -5.43 5.19
C TRP A 44 -10.57 -6.09 3.86
N GLU A 45 -9.74 -5.41 3.07
CA GLU A 45 -9.25 -5.85 1.76
C GLU A 45 -7.74 -5.66 1.69
N LYS A 46 -7.09 -6.47 0.88
CA LYS A 46 -5.66 -6.31 0.63
C LYS A 46 -5.41 -5.22 -0.39
N VAL A 47 -5.15 -4.02 0.10
CA VAL A 47 -4.78 -2.84 -0.70
C VAL A 47 -3.26 -2.69 -0.78
N SER A 48 -2.56 -2.92 0.33
CA SER A 48 -1.12 -2.71 0.43
C SER A 48 -0.40 -4.01 0.70
N ILE A 49 0.77 -4.20 0.09
CA ILE A 49 1.62 -5.35 0.40
C ILE A 49 2.26 -5.22 1.78
N THR A 50 2.38 -6.33 2.46
CA THR A 50 2.94 -6.40 3.81
C THR A 50 4.25 -7.17 3.82
N SER A 51 5.29 -6.63 4.43
CA SER A 51 6.57 -7.31 4.61
C SER A 51 7.34 -6.71 5.79
N ASN A 52 8.17 -7.52 6.43
CA ASN A 52 9.13 -7.04 7.43
C ASN A 52 10.34 -6.31 6.82
N ILE A 53 10.46 -6.31 5.49
CA ILE A 53 11.54 -5.63 4.77
C ILE A 53 11.15 -4.17 4.56
N PRO A 54 12.01 -3.19 4.88
CA PRO A 54 11.74 -1.78 4.62
C PRO A 54 11.53 -1.47 3.13
N GLN A 55 10.84 -0.37 2.81
CA GLN A 55 10.61 0.09 1.43
C GLN A 55 9.78 -0.87 0.56
N THR A 56 8.81 -1.55 1.16
CA THR A 56 7.84 -2.34 0.41
C THR A 56 6.98 -1.48 -0.49
N THR A 57 6.50 -0.34 -0.02
CA THR A 57 5.73 0.63 -0.81
C THR A 57 6.70 1.54 -1.57
N ARG A 58 6.58 1.61 -2.90
CA ARG A 58 7.39 2.48 -3.77
C ARG A 58 6.56 3.55 -4.46
N LYS A 59 5.26 3.43 -4.45
CA LYS A 59 4.31 4.27 -5.15
C LYS A 59 3.19 4.68 -4.19
N ARG A 60 2.63 5.87 -4.37
CA ARG A 60 1.44 6.29 -3.63
C ARG A 60 0.24 5.45 -4.08
N VAL A 61 -0.40 4.80 -3.13
CA VAL A 61 -1.61 4.02 -3.34
C VAL A 61 -2.75 4.66 -2.56
N LEU A 62 -3.93 4.71 -3.15
CA LEU A 62 -5.14 5.14 -2.47
C LEU A 62 -5.85 3.94 -1.87
N ALA A 63 -6.12 4.01 -0.56
CA ALA A 63 -6.97 3.10 0.17
C ALA A 63 -8.18 3.88 0.68
N ILE A 64 -9.39 3.47 0.30
CA ILE A 64 -10.61 4.21 0.53
C ILE A 64 -11.45 3.45 1.56
N HIS A 65 -11.65 4.08 2.71
CA HIS A 65 -12.54 3.59 3.75
C HIS A 65 -13.88 4.33 3.66
N ASN A 66 -14.95 3.58 3.45
CA ASN A 66 -16.31 4.09 3.42
C ASN A 66 -17.07 3.61 4.64
N ASP A 67 -17.70 4.52 5.35
CA ASP A 67 -18.69 4.20 6.36
C ASP A 67 -19.96 5.05 6.19
N LYS A 68 -20.90 4.93 7.14
CA LYS A 68 -22.18 5.64 7.06
C LYS A 68 -22.01 7.15 6.94
N ASP A 69 -21.03 7.73 7.61
CA ASP A 69 -20.89 9.17 7.82
C ASP A 69 -19.63 9.74 7.15
N SER A 70 -18.76 8.91 6.57
CA SER A 70 -17.50 9.37 6.02
C SER A 70 -16.97 8.56 4.85
N GLN A 71 -16.10 9.21 4.07
CA GLN A 71 -15.20 8.58 3.12
C GLN A 71 -13.79 9.09 3.42
N ILE A 72 -12.94 8.21 3.94
CA ILE A 72 -11.58 8.53 4.33
C ILE A 72 -10.61 7.92 3.33
N ILE A 73 -9.82 8.76 2.64
CA ILE A 73 -8.90 8.33 1.60
C ILE A 73 -7.48 8.35 2.18
N PHE A 74 -6.92 7.19 2.45
CA PHE A 74 -5.56 7.05 2.94
C PHE A 74 -4.57 7.02 1.79
N PHE A 75 -3.52 7.83 1.89
CA PHE A 75 -2.33 7.70 1.06
C PHE A 75 -1.40 6.64 1.66
N ASP A 76 -1.34 5.46 1.04
CA ASP A 76 -0.25 4.52 1.30
C ASP A 76 0.99 5.02 0.56
N THR A 77 1.84 5.75 1.30
CA THR A 77 3.02 6.42 0.75
C THR A 77 4.28 5.59 1.01
N PRO A 78 5.33 5.75 0.21
CA PRO A 78 6.64 5.23 0.54
C PRO A 78 7.20 5.78 1.85
N TRP A 79 8.11 5.04 2.46
CA TRP A 79 8.84 5.52 3.63
C TRP A 79 9.87 6.60 3.23
N ILE A 80 9.85 7.72 3.96
CA ILE A 80 10.77 8.83 3.76
C ILE A 80 12.05 8.58 4.55
N HIS A 81 13.20 8.60 3.87
CA HIS A 81 14.50 8.39 4.49
C HIS A 81 15.58 9.25 3.85
N LYS A 82 16.60 9.57 4.63
CA LYS A 82 17.75 10.31 4.12
C LYS A 82 18.55 9.43 3.15
N SER A 83 18.69 9.85 1.90
CA SER A 83 19.39 9.10 0.86
C SER A 83 19.98 10.05 -0.16
N ASN A 84 21.15 9.68 -0.69
CA ASN A 84 21.83 10.39 -1.78
C ASN A 84 21.67 9.61 -3.11
N LYS A 85 20.76 8.63 -3.18
CA LYS A 85 20.49 7.85 -4.39
C LYS A 85 19.29 8.47 -5.08
N GLU A 86 19.45 8.87 -6.33
CA GLU A 86 18.43 9.53 -7.16
C GLU A 86 17.05 8.83 -7.13
N PHE A 87 17.01 7.51 -7.26
CA PHE A 87 15.78 6.74 -7.17
C PHE A 87 15.06 6.91 -5.82
N ASN A 88 15.80 6.98 -4.71
CA ASN A 88 15.23 7.18 -3.38
C ASN A 88 14.76 8.63 -3.18
N GLU A 89 15.44 9.60 -3.79
CA GLU A 89 15.01 11.01 -3.78
C GLU A 89 13.65 11.16 -4.46
N LYS A 90 13.46 10.56 -5.65
CA LYS A 90 12.15 10.53 -6.31
C LYS A 90 11.06 9.87 -5.47
N ILE A 91 11.37 8.79 -4.76
CA ILE A 91 10.44 8.14 -3.82
C ILE A 91 10.07 9.11 -2.67
N ASN A 92 11.06 9.82 -2.12
CA ASN A 92 10.81 10.81 -1.07
C ASN A 92 9.93 11.98 -1.55
N GLU A 93 10.14 12.46 -2.79
CA GLU A 93 9.30 13.50 -3.40
C GLU A 93 7.83 13.09 -3.46
N VAL A 94 7.55 11.86 -3.90
CA VAL A 94 6.18 11.32 -3.93
C VAL A 94 5.56 11.29 -2.54
N ALA A 95 6.34 10.90 -1.53
CA ALA A 95 5.85 10.84 -0.17
C ALA A 95 5.61 12.25 0.41
N ILE A 96 6.54 13.19 0.22
CA ILE A 96 6.40 14.59 0.69
C ILE A 96 5.18 15.25 0.05
N LYS A 97 5.03 15.11 -1.27
CA LYS A 97 3.86 15.65 -1.98
C LYS A 97 2.56 15.09 -1.42
N SER A 98 2.53 13.81 -1.05
CA SER A 98 1.34 13.22 -0.42
C SER A 98 1.02 13.81 0.96
N LEU A 99 2.05 14.22 1.74
CA LEU A 99 1.83 14.90 3.01
C LEU A 99 1.25 16.31 2.80
N GLU A 100 1.73 17.05 1.78
CA GLU A 100 1.26 18.40 1.46
C GLU A 100 -0.17 18.40 0.88
N GLU A 101 -0.53 17.36 0.12
CA GLU A 101 -1.86 17.20 -0.50
C GLU A 101 -2.91 16.62 0.46
N SER A 102 -2.55 16.26 1.68
CA SER A 102 -3.49 15.67 2.65
C SER A 102 -4.16 16.72 3.54
N ASP A 103 -5.38 16.42 3.99
CA ASP A 103 -6.12 17.23 4.97
C ASP A 103 -5.64 16.96 6.39
N LEU A 104 -5.08 15.78 6.64
CA LEU A 104 -4.58 15.36 7.94
C LEU A 104 -3.43 14.37 7.77
N ILE A 105 -2.43 14.46 8.64
CA ILE A 105 -1.31 13.52 8.70
C ILE A 105 -1.43 12.66 9.96
N LEU A 106 -1.34 11.35 9.81
CA LEU A 106 -1.15 10.41 10.92
C LEU A 106 0.33 10.11 11.08
N TYR A 107 0.91 10.50 12.20
CA TYR A 107 2.28 10.12 12.52
C TYR A 107 2.29 8.84 13.36
N PHE A 108 2.60 7.71 12.74
CA PHE A 108 2.66 6.39 13.38
C PHE A 108 3.97 6.21 14.12
N ILE A 109 3.88 5.96 15.41
CA ILE A 109 5.00 5.75 16.34
C ILE A 109 4.91 4.32 16.87
N ASP A 110 5.84 3.45 16.45
CA ASP A 110 5.91 2.07 16.95
C ASP A 110 6.35 2.05 18.41
N SER A 111 5.44 1.78 19.31
CA SER A 111 5.69 1.77 20.77
C SER A 111 6.58 0.61 21.23
N SER A 112 6.67 -0.46 20.46
CA SER A 112 7.46 -1.66 20.81
C SER A 112 8.96 -1.50 20.61
N ARG A 113 9.44 -0.34 20.15
CA ARG A 113 10.85 -0.07 19.86
C ARG A 113 11.30 1.27 20.43
N PRO A 114 12.58 1.40 20.87
CA PRO A 114 13.13 2.70 21.28
C PRO A 114 13.18 3.67 20.09
N GLY A 115 13.24 4.97 20.36
CA GLY A 115 13.42 6.01 19.34
C GLY A 115 14.76 5.90 18.63
N TRP A 116 14.80 6.30 17.36
CA TRP A 116 15.97 6.25 16.48
C TRP A 116 16.24 7.59 15.79
N ASP A 117 17.37 7.71 15.13
CA ASP A 117 17.74 8.95 14.42
C ASP A 117 16.80 9.29 13.26
N GLU A 118 16.20 8.27 12.62
CA GLU A 118 15.17 8.50 11.60
C GLU A 118 13.95 9.26 12.14
N GLU A 119 13.61 9.10 13.42
CA GLU A 119 12.52 9.88 14.02
C GLU A 119 12.86 11.37 14.13
N LYS A 120 14.14 11.72 14.31
CA LYS A 120 14.57 13.13 14.29
C LYS A 120 14.33 13.72 12.91
N TYR A 121 14.72 12.99 11.85
CA TYR A 121 14.48 13.42 10.47
C TYR A 121 12.99 13.58 10.15
N ILE A 122 12.17 12.61 10.56
CA ILE A 122 10.70 12.71 10.40
C ILE A 122 10.16 13.92 11.14
N LYS A 123 10.59 14.16 12.40
CA LYS A 123 10.16 15.32 13.18
C LYS A 123 10.58 16.64 12.55
N GLU A 124 11.78 16.74 12.01
CA GLU A 124 12.24 17.92 11.26
C GLU A 124 11.41 18.13 9.99
N LEU A 125 11.06 17.07 9.28
CA LEU A 125 10.24 17.15 8.08
C LEU A 125 8.83 17.66 8.42
N ILE A 126 8.15 17.01 9.37
CA ILE A 126 6.77 17.36 9.73
C ILE A 126 6.65 18.75 10.38
N SER A 127 7.72 19.25 11.03
CA SER A 127 7.72 20.61 11.60
C SER A 127 7.62 21.72 10.53
N LYS A 128 7.92 21.41 9.27
CA LYS A 128 7.85 22.37 8.14
C LYS A 128 6.51 22.27 7.39
N ILE A 129 5.69 21.28 7.70
CA ILE A 129 4.41 21.03 7.03
C ILE A 129 3.29 21.73 7.82
N LYS A 130 2.37 22.39 7.10
CA LYS A 130 1.24 23.12 7.70
C LYS A 130 0.03 22.25 8.00
N THR A 131 -0.06 21.07 7.35
CA THR A 131 -1.15 20.11 7.52
C THR A 131 -1.24 19.64 8.99
N PRO A 132 -2.43 19.58 9.59
CA PRO A 132 -2.61 19.05 10.95
C PRO A 132 -2.04 17.66 11.12
N ILE A 133 -1.49 17.36 12.30
CA ILE A 133 -0.82 16.08 12.58
C ILE A 133 -1.41 15.44 13.83
N LEU A 134 -1.86 14.19 13.71
CA LEU A 134 -2.22 13.34 14.84
C LEU A 134 -1.11 12.30 15.09
N LYS A 135 -0.60 12.27 16.32
CA LYS A 135 0.34 11.21 16.75
C LYS A 135 -0.44 9.97 17.14
N VAL A 136 -0.04 8.83 16.56
CA VAL A 136 -0.69 7.53 16.80
C VAL A 136 0.37 6.51 17.22
N TYR A 137 0.25 6.01 18.43
CA TYR A 137 1.13 4.97 18.96
C TYR A 137 0.60 3.61 18.49
N THR A 138 1.40 2.92 17.69
CA THR A 138 1.04 1.63 17.09
C THR A 138 1.60 0.46 17.89
N LYS A 139 1.06 -0.75 17.63
CA LYS A 139 1.44 -2.00 18.30
C LYS A 139 1.17 -1.95 19.80
N SER A 140 0.02 -1.42 20.21
CA SER A 140 -0.41 -1.33 21.59
C SER A 140 -0.61 -2.70 22.27
N ASP A 141 -0.72 -3.76 21.47
CA ASP A 141 -0.74 -5.18 21.89
C ASP A 141 0.62 -5.68 22.38
N LEU A 142 1.71 -4.96 22.11
CA LEU A 142 3.05 -5.32 22.54
C LEU A 142 3.51 -4.45 23.72
N LYS A 143 4.47 -4.97 24.51
CA LYS A 143 5.09 -4.20 25.59
C LYS A 143 5.78 -2.94 25.04
N SER A 144 5.35 -1.78 25.52
CA SER A 144 5.96 -0.50 25.13
C SER A 144 7.41 -0.41 25.61
N LYS A 145 8.28 0.13 24.75
CA LYS A 145 9.68 0.49 25.06
C LYS A 145 9.93 1.99 25.04
N ILE A 146 8.87 2.78 24.93
CA ILE A 146 8.89 4.23 24.98
C ILE A 146 7.85 4.72 25.99
N THR A 147 8.05 5.91 26.53
CA THR A 147 7.04 6.57 27.36
C THR A 147 5.94 7.10 26.44
N ILE A 148 4.71 6.62 26.64
CA ILE A 148 3.52 7.08 25.93
C ILE A 148 2.79 8.03 26.89
N PRO A 149 2.44 9.27 26.47
CA PRO A 149 1.64 10.17 27.30
C PRO A 149 0.31 9.53 27.69
N GLU A 150 -0.11 9.73 28.92
CA GLU A 150 -1.40 9.26 29.43
C GLU A 150 -2.40 10.41 29.49
N ASP A 151 -2.77 10.91 28.33
CA ASP A 151 -3.78 11.96 28.20
C ASP A 151 -4.93 11.50 27.28
N LYS A 152 -6.04 12.23 27.30
CA LYS A 152 -7.23 11.92 26.48
C LYS A 152 -7.00 12.11 24.98
N GLU A 153 -5.94 12.79 24.59
CA GLU A 153 -5.60 13.03 23.20
C GLU A 153 -4.64 11.95 22.63
N THR A 154 -4.06 11.14 23.51
CA THR A 154 -3.17 10.07 23.10
C THR A 154 -3.93 8.97 22.39
N LEU A 155 -3.54 8.69 21.14
CA LEU A 155 -4.09 7.64 20.29
C LEU A 155 -3.16 6.42 20.33
N LYS A 156 -3.70 5.28 20.79
CA LYS A 156 -3.02 3.99 20.76
C LYS A 156 -3.82 3.05 19.87
N ILE A 157 -3.17 2.29 19.01
CA ILE A 157 -3.85 1.30 18.15
C ILE A 157 -3.06 0.00 18.08
N SER A 158 -3.78 -1.10 17.86
CA SER A 158 -3.22 -2.36 17.38
C SER A 158 -3.87 -2.75 16.05
N SER A 159 -3.06 -2.89 15.01
CA SER A 159 -3.55 -3.36 13.71
C SER A 159 -3.83 -4.87 13.71
N THR A 160 -3.31 -5.60 14.69
CA THR A 160 -3.51 -7.04 14.85
C THR A 160 -4.82 -7.34 15.57
N THR A 161 -5.07 -6.69 16.71
CA THR A 161 -6.29 -6.87 17.50
C THR A 161 -7.43 -5.97 17.05
N LYS A 162 -7.15 -4.96 16.19
CA LYS A 162 -8.06 -3.90 15.74
C LYS A 162 -8.60 -3.01 16.86
N GLU A 163 -7.94 -3.02 18.00
CA GLU A 163 -8.29 -2.16 19.11
C GLU A 163 -8.12 -0.68 18.75
N TRP A 164 -9.04 0.14 19.25
CA TRP A 164 -9.05 1.60 19.16
C TRP A 164 -9.20 2.19 17.73
N PHE A 165 -9.54 1.38 16.73
CA PHE A 165 -9.78 1.89 15.37
C PHE A 165 -10.95 2.88 15.32
N GLU A 166 -12.03 2.62 16.06
CA GLU A 166 -13.18 3.55 16.13
C GLU A 166 -12.80 4.89 16.72
N ASN A 167 -11.95 4.91 17.77
CA ASN A 167 -11.47 6.17 18.36
C ASN A 167 -10.59 6.94 17.38
N LEU A 168 -9.71 6.25 16.66
CA LEU A 168 -8.89 6.88 15.61
C LEU A 168 -9.77 7.45 14.49
N LEU A 169 -10.75 6.70 13.98
CA LEU A 169 -11.68 7.16 12.96
C LEU A 169 -12.48 8.37 13.44
N HIS A 170 -12.95 8.36 14.68
CA HIS A 170 -13.65 9.51 15.26
C HIS A 170 -12.75 10.77 15.30
N LYS A 171 -11.49 10.65 15.71
CA LYS A 171 -10.53 11.76 15.70
C LYS A 171 -10.22 12.23 14.28
N ILE A 172 -10.09 11.32 13.31
CA ILE A 172 -9.92 11.67 11.90
C ILE A 172 -11.12 12.49 11.41
N LYS A 173 -12.35 11.99 11.61
CA LYS A 173 -13.59 12.66 11.18
C LYS A 173 -13.73 14.08 11.74
N LYS A 174 -13.22 14.34 12.95
CA LYS A 174 -13.21 15.69 13.54
C LYS A 174 -12.28 16.66 12.82
N ASN A 175 -11.24 16.16 12.18
CA ASN A 175 -10.18 16.96 11.57
C ASN A 175 -10.27 17.06 10.03
N ILE A 176 -11.27 16.42 9.41
CA ILE A 176 -11.49 16.51 7.96
C ILE A 176 -12.77 17.30 7.64
N PRO A 177 -12.84 17.93 6.45
CA PRO A 177 -13.99 18.75 6.06
C PRO A 177 -15.24 17.91 5.77
N ASN A 178 -16.37 18.62 5.65
CA ASN A 178 -17.55 18.08 5.01
C ASN A 178 -17.41 18.28 3.50
N TRP A 179 -17.63 17.23 2.72
CA TRP A 179 -17.50 17.27 1.26
C TRP A 179 -18.40 16.20 0.62
N PRO A 180 -18.80 16.36 -0.63
CA PRO A 180 -19.41 15.28 -1.41
C PRO A 180 -18.45 14.09 -1.55
N LEU A 181 -18.98 12.89 -1.73
CA LEU A 181 -18.18 11.69 -1.97
C LEU A 181 -17.29 11.87 -3.21
N LEU A 182 -16.02 11.56 -3.08
CA LEU A 182 -15.05 11.63 -4.17
C LEU A 182 -14.99 10.35 -5.00
N PHE A 183 -15.44 9.24 -4.40
CA PHE A 183 -15.44 7.92 -5.02
C PHE A 183 -16.77 7.20 -4.74
N PRO A 184 -17.21 6.29 -5.63
CA PRO A 184 -18.30 5.38 -5.33
C PRO A 184 -18.03 4.57 -4.05
N THR A 185 -19.07 4.23 -3.31
CA THR A 185 -18.96 3.59 -1.99
C THR A 185 -18.46 2.14 -2.03
N ASP A 186 -18.56 1.49 -3.16
CA ASP A 186 -18.05 0.15 -3.44
C ASP A 186 -16.56 0.12 -3.82
N VAL A 187 -15.95 1.30 -4.08
CA VAL A 187 -14.55 1.42 -4.43
C VAL A 187 -13.71 1.52 -3.16
N TYR A 188 -12.80 0.59 -2.96
CA TYR A 188 -11.86 0.57 -1.83
C TYR A 188 -10.41 0.90 -2.21
N THR A 189 -10.08 0.95 -3.52
CA THR A 189 -8.77 1.35 -4.04
C THR A 189 -8.86 1.81 -5.49
N LYS A 190 -7.93 2.68 -5.91
CA LYS A 190 -7.77 3.09 -7.31
C LYS A 190 -6.60 2.37 -8.01
N GLN A 191 -6.10 1.28 -7.44
CA GLN A 191 -5.06 0.51 -8.10
C GLN A 191 -5.60 -0.13 -9.38
N ASP A 192 -4.89 0.05 -10.49
CA ASP A 192 -5.15 -0.74 -11.69
C ASP A 192 -4.74 -2.21 -11.46
N MET A 193 -5.32 -3.10 -12.24
CA MET A 193 -5.11 -4.54 -12.12
C MET A 193 -3.64 -4.93 -12.36
N PHE A 194 -2.95 -4.29 -13.29
CA PHE A 194 -1.54 -4.55 -13.60
C PHE A 194 -0.65 -4.26 -12.39
N PHE A 195 -0.87 -3.10 -11.78
CA PHE A 195 -0.13 -2.71 -10.58
C PHE A 195 -0.44 -3.64 -9.40
N ARG A 196 -1.71 -3.95 -9.15
CA ARG A 196 -2.12 -4.83 -8.05
C ARG A 196 -1.49 -6.22 -8.17
N ILE A 197 -1.53 -6.82 -9.35
CA ILE A 197 -0.89 -8.11 -9.63
C ILE A 197 0.63 -8.01 -9.43
N SER A 198 1.27 -6.95 -9.95
CA SER A 198 2.72 -6.77 -9.79
C SER A 198 3.14 -6.67 -8.34
N GLU A 199 2.36 -5.98 -7.50
CA GLU A 199 2.62 -5.83 -6.07
C GLU A 199 2.43 -7.15 -5.31
N ILE A 200 1.41 -7.94 -5.63
CA ILE A 200 1.21 -9.27 -5.02
C ILE A 200 2.39 -10.18 -5.34
N ILE A 201 2.83 -10.24 -6.59
CA ILE A 201 4.01 -11.04 -6.97
C ILE A 201 5.26 -10.51 -6.25
N ARG A 202 5.45 -9.19 -6.19
CA ARG A 202 6.59 -8.55 -5.53
C ARG A 202 6.61 -8.84 -4.03
N GLU A 203 5.47 -8.86 -3.36
CA GLU A 203 5.37 -9.28 -1.96
C GLU A 203 5.89 -10.71 -1.76
N LYS A 204 5.51 -11.65 -2.64
CA LYS A 204 6.01 -13.03 -2.52
C LYS A 204 7.51 -13.12 -2.74
N VAL A 205 8.07 -12.28 -3.62
CA VAL A 205 9.53 -12.17 -3.72
C VAL A 205 10.12 -11.65 -2.40
N PHE A 206 9.56 -10.59 -1.81
CA PHE A 206 10.04 -10.03 -0.52
C PHE A 206 9.97 -11.05 0.62
N LEU A 207 8.89 -11.81 0.71
CA LEU A 207 8.70 -12.82 1.77
C LEU A 207 9.65 -14.00 1.65
N ASN A 208 10.06 -14.32 0.43
CA ASN A 208 10.86 -15.52 0.13
C ASN A 208 12.34 -15.19 -0.16
N THR A 209 12.76 -13.94 -0.15
CA THR A 209 14.15 -13.53 -0.41
C THR A 209 14.72 -12.74 0.77
N LYS A 210 16.05 -12.62 0.83
CA LYS A 210 16.77 -11.95 1.92
C LYS A 210 17.79 -10.98 1.35
N GLU A 211 18.39 -10.17 2.24
CA GLU A 211 19.50 -9.27 1.95
C GLU A 211 19.16 -8.23 0.87
N GLU A 212 19.98 -8.05 -0.13
CA GLU A 212 19.90 -7.03 -1.16
C GLU A 212 18.91 -7.37 -2.30
N LEU A 213 18.54 -8.66 -2.43
CA LEU A 213 17.74 -9.12 -3.56
C LEU A 213 16.35 -8.46 -3.63
N PRO A 214 15.59 -8.35 -2.53
CA PRO A 214 14.28 -7.68 -2.55
C PRO A 214 14.36 -6.25 -3.09
N HIS A 215 15.41 -5.53 -2.73
CA HIS A 215 15.59 -4.14 -3.13
C HIS A 215 16.02 -3.96 -4.59
N SER A 216 16.66 -4.98 -5.18
CA SER A 216 17.23 -4.94 -6.53
C SER A 216 16.28 -5.40 -7.63
N ILE A 217 15.09 -5.89 -7.26
CA ILE A 217 14.11 -6.39 -8.21
C ILE A 217 12.96 -5.41 -8.45
N TYR A 218 12.33 -5.56 -9.62
CA TYR A 218 10.96 -5.09 -9.82
C TYR A 218 10.15 -6.13 -10.59
N VAL A 219 8.83 -6.05 -10.45
CA VAL A 219 7.89 -6.92 -11.14
C VAL A 219 7.13 -6.09 -12.17
N TRP A 220 7.03 -6.61 -13.38
CA TRP A 220 6.28 -6.02 -14.47
C TRP A 220 5.27 -7.02 -14.98
N VAL A 221 4.01 -6.64 -15.02
CA VAL A 221 2.94 -7.38 -15.67
C VAL A 221 2.83 -6.86 -17.09
N GLU A 222 3.00 -7.73 -18.07
CA GLU A 222 2.99 -7.39 -19.48
C GLU A 222 1.60 -7.52 -20.09
N GLU A 223 0.90 -8.59 -19.66
CA GLU A 223 -0.37 -8.98 -20.29
C GLU A 223 -1.32 -9.56 -19.26
N ILE A 224 -2.58 -9.19 -19.37
CA ILE A 224 -3.69 -9.74 -18.58
C ILE A 224 -4.84 -10.00 -19.55
N ASN A 225 -5.24 -11.26 -19.71
CA ASN A 225 -6.35 -11.66 -20.57
C ASN A 225 -7.35 -12.53 -19.78
N GLU A 226 -8.62 -12.33 -20.03
CA GLU A 226 -9.66 -13.23 -19.57
C GLU A 226 -10.03 -14.18 -20.71
N GLU A 227 -9.88 -15.49 -20.46
CA GLU A 227 -10.16 -16.51 -21.45
C GLU A 227 -11.23 -17.47 -20.92
N LYS A 228 -12.13 -17.89 -21.81
CA LYS A 228 -13.02 -19.03 -21.54
C LYS A 228 -12.37 -20.30 -22.07
N THR A 229 -12.25 -21.30 -21.23
CA THR A 229 -11.70 -22.60 -21.63
C THR A 229 -12.78 -23.69 -21.48
N LYS A 230 -12.54 -24.85 -22.09
CA LYS A 230 -13.45 -26.00 -21.94
C LYS A 230 -13.59 -26.47 -20.48
N SER A 231 -12.61 -26.19 -19.63
CA SER A 231 -12.57 -26.60 -18.23
C SER A 231 -12.95 -25.50 -17.24
N TRP A 232 -12.87 -24.22 -17.66
CA TRP A 232 -13.15 -23.07 -16.79
C TRP A 232 -13.77 -21.92 -17.58
N ASP A 233 -14.88 -21.40 -17.11
CA ASP A 233 -15.59 -20.27 -17.74
C ASP A 233 -14.84 -18.94 -17.56
N ASN A 234 -14.01 -18.83 -16.52
CA ASN A 234 -13.29 -17.60 -16.16
C ASN A 234 -11.85 -17.91 -15.80
N LEU A 235 -10.98 -18.01 -16.80
CA LEU A 235 -9.52 -18.13 -16.62
C LEU A 235 -8.85 -16.78 -16.80
N LEU A 236 -8.14 -16.31 -15.78
CA LEU A 236 -7.30 -15.11 -15.85
C LEU A 236 -5.88 -15.51 -16.23
N LYS A 237 -5.46 -15.18 -17.44
CA LYS A 237 -4.12 -15.42 -17.94
C LYS A 237 -3.25 -14.19 -17.73
N ILE A 238 -2.15 -14.38 -17.00
CA ILE A 238 -1.23 -13.29 -16.62
C ILE A 238 0.16 -13.63 -17.11
N VAL A 239 0.79 -12.72 -17.85
CA VAL A 239 2.20 -12.79 -18.23
C VAL A 239 2.97 -11.74 -17.43
N SER A 240 3.96 -12.18 -16.65
CA SER A 240 4.71 -11.32 -15.74
C SER A 240 6.20 -11.61 -15.73
N TYR A 241 7.00 -10.57 -15.49
CA TYR A 241 8.45 -10.65 -15.41
C TYR A 241 8.95 -10.13 -14.07
N ILE A 242 9.84 -10.90 -13.45
CA ILE A 242 10.69 -10.42 -12.37
C ILE A 242 12.00 -9.95 -13.00
N TYR A 243 12.29 -8.67 -12.91
CA TYR A 243 13.53 -8.10 -13.39
C TYR A 243 14.53 -7.96 -12.26
N THR A 244 15.76 -8.37 -12.51
CA THR A 244 16.92 -8.21 -11.63
C THR A 244 17.92 -7.22 -12.24
N ASP A 245 18.77 -6.63 -11.42
CA ASP A 245 19.75 -5.63 -11.86
C ASP A 245 20.99 -6.27 -12.51
N THR A 246 21.34 -7.50 -12.12
CA THR A 246 22.52 -8.22 -12.58
C THR A 246 22.23 -9.67 -12.94
N ASP A 247 23.08 -10.26 -13.78
CA ASP A 247 23.03 -11.67 -14.13
C ASP A 247 23.24 -12.57 -12.89
N SER A 248 24.14 -12.16 -11.98
CA SER A 248 24.37 -12.90 -10.72
C SER A 248 23.08 -12.99 -9.88
N GLN A 249 22.31 -11.89 -9.79
CA GLN A 249 21.01 -11.90 -9.10
C GLN A 249 19.99 -12.80 -9.80
N LYS A 250 19.96 -12.80 -11.14
CA LYS A 250 19.13 -13.74 -11.92
C LYS A 250 19.52 -15.18 -11.63
N TYR A 251 20.80 -15.51 -11.60
CA TYR A 251 21.28 -16.86 -11.25
C TYR A 251 20.88 -17.25 -9.83
N ILE A 252 20.95 -16.34 -8.86
CA ILE A 252 20.47 -16.58 -7.50
C ILE A 252 18.97 -16.93 -7.53
N VAL A 253 18.16 -16.19 -8.27
CA VAL A 253 16.71 -16.44 -8.37
C VAL A 253 16.37 -17.73 -9.09
N ILE A 254 17.11 -18.12 -10.13
CA ILE A 254 16.79 -19.29 -10.95
C ILE A 254 17.50 -20.58 -10.48
N TRP A 255 18.82 -20.54 -10.25
CA TRP A 255 19.64 -21.74 -10.05
C TRP A 255 19.77 -22.20 -8.60
N LYS A 256 20.10 -21.26 -7.70
CA LYS A 256 20.24 -21.58 -6.28
C LYS A 256 18.92 -21.82 -5.60
N TRP A 257 17.83 -21.42 -6.28
CA TRP A 257 16.50 -21.31 -5.72
C TRP A 257 15.38 -21.71 -6.72
N TRP A 258 15.57 -22.74 -7.54
CA TRP A 258 14.47 -23.27 -8.36
C TRP A 258 13.21 -23.49 -7.52
N LYS A 259 13.39 -24.04 -6.31
CA LYS A 259 12.30 -24.18 -5.33
C LYS A 259 11.71 -22.82 -4.93
N LEU A 260 12.50 -21.75 -4.91
CA LEU A 260 12.06 -20.42 -4.54
C LEU A 260 11.12 -19.82 -5.59
N ILE A 261 11.48 -19.85 -6.86
CA ILE A 261 10.61 -19.33 -7.92
C ILE A 261 9.30 -20.10 -8.01
N GLN A 262 9.35 -21.40 -7.76
CA GLN A 262 8.15 -22.25 -7.66
C GLN A 262 7.28 -21.84 -6.47
N GLU A 263 7.88 -21.56 -5.31
CA GLU A 263 7.15 -21.15 -4.12
C GLU A 263 6.55 -19.76 -4.31
N ILE A 264 7.31 -18.79 -4.84
CA ILE A 264 6.81 -17.45 -5.21
C ILE A 264 5.64 -17.58 -6.17
N TRP A 265 5.78 -18.37 -7.23
CA TRP A 265 4.74 -18.61 -8.22
C TRP A 265 3.48 -19.20 -7.59
N LYS A 266 3.64 -20.25 -6.76
CA LYS A 266 2.53 -20.92 -6.09
C LYS A 266 1.78 -19.98 -5.15
N GLN A 267 2.50 -19.26 -4.28
CA GLN A 267 1.91 -18.34 -3.34
C GLN A 267 1.21 -17.16 -4.05
N ALA A 268 1.84 -16.61 -5.10
CA ALA A 268 1.25 -15.54 -5.88
C ALA A 268 -0.03 -16.01 -6.59
N ARG A 269 0.00 -17.18 -7.25
CA ARG A 269 -1.17 -17.71 -7.95
C ARG A 269 -2.35 -17.94 -7.01
N ILE A 270 -2.13 -18.59 -5.87
CA ILE A 270 -3.19 -18.86 -4.90
C ILE A 270 -3.83 -17.55 -4.43
N GLU A 271 -3.04 -16.55 -4.10
CA GLU A 271 -3.56 -15.27 -3.63
C GLU A 271 -4.30 -14.50 -4.74
N LEU A 272 -3.78 -14.53 -5.98
CA LEU A 272 -4.46 -13.93 -7.12
C LEU A 272 -5.83 -14.59 -7.39
N GLU A 273 -5.90 -15.93 -7.28
CA GLU A 273 -7.17 -16.68 -7.39
C GLU A 273 -8.18 -16.23 -6.32
N GLN A 274 -7.72 -16.02 -5.08
CA GLN A 274 -8.58 -15.53 -3.98
C GLN A 274 -9.07 -14.09 -4.18
N ILE A 275 -8.17 -13.19 -4.62
CA ILE A 275 -8.48 -11.77 -4.77
C ILE A 275 -9.42 -11.50 -5.96
N PHE A 276 -9.24 -12.22 -7.07
CA PHE A 276 -10.03 -12.01 -8.29
C PHE A 276 -11.20 -12.97 -8.45
N ASP A 277 -11.34 -13.93 -7.53
CA ASP A 277 -12.36 -14.99 -7.58
C ASP A 277 -12.40 -15.70 -8.97
N LYS A 278 -11.21 -15.95 -9.53
CA LYS A 278 -11.01 -16.56 -10.84
C LYS A 278 -9.87 -17.56 -10.80
N LYS A 279 -9.93 -18.57 -11.69
CA LYS A 279 -8.75 -19.41 -11.92
C LYS A 279 -7.65 -18.60 -12.60
N VAL A 280 -6.40 -18.80 -12.17
CA VAL A 280 -5.26 -18.01 -12.64
C VAL A 280 -4.21 -18.92 -13.31
N PHE A 281 -3.90 -18.58 -14.57
CA PHE A 281 -2.70 -19.07 -15.24
C PHE A 281 -1.62 -17.96 -15.16
N LEU A 282 -0.62 -18.15 -14.30
CA LEU A 282 0.47 -17.20 -14.11
C LEU A 282 1.72 -17.65 -14.86
N ALA A 283 2.09 -16.98 -15.94
CA ALA A 283 3.37 -17.14 -16.62
C ALA A 283 4.39 -16.18 -16.01
N LEU A 284 5.21 -16.67 -15.08
CA LEU A 284 6.23 -15.89 -14.37
C LEU A 284 7.62 -16.18 -14.93
N ARG A 285 8.34 -15.15 -15.40
CA ARG A 285 9.68 -15.26 -15.99
C ARG A 285 10.66 -14.32 -15.32
N VAL A 286 11.95 -14.68 -15.29
CA VAL A 286 13.01 -13.83 -14.72
C VAL A 286 13.89 -13.28 -15.85
N LYS A 287 14.05 -11.96 -15.91
CA LYS A 287 14.90 -11.26 -16.89
C LYS A 287 15.88 -10.33 -16.17
N VAL A 288 17.01 -10.04 -16.83
CA VAL A 288 17.96 -9.02 -16.37
C VAL A 288 17.69 -7.71 -17.09
N LYS A 289 17.64 -6.61 -16.32
CA LYS A 289 17.62 -5.25 -16.85
C LYS A 289 18.63 -4.40 -16.07
N LYS A 290 19.84 -4.33 -16.62
CA LYS A 290 20.96 -3.65 -15.98
C LYS A 290 20.66 -2.17 -15.69
N ASN A 291 21.05 -1.72 -14.51
CA ASN A 291 20.93 -0.32 -14.10
C ASN A 291 19.50 0.28 -14.22
N TRP A 292 18.46 -0.53 -14.08
CA TRP A 292 17.08 -0.08 -14.24
C TRP A 292 16.71 1.11 -13.33
N ARG A 293 17.34 1.23 -12.15
CA ARG A 293 17.13 2.32 -11.19
C ARG A 293 17.70 3.67 -11.65
N LYS A 294 18.63 3.67 -12.61
CA LYS A 294 19.25 4.87 -13.21
C LYS A 294 18.57 5.28 -14.51
N ASN A 295 17.57 4.55 -14.96
CA ASN A 295 16.84 4.85 -16.19
C ASN A 295 15.60 5.67 -15.84
N ASP A 296 15.65 6.99 -16.09
CA ASP A 296 14.59 7.94 -15.75
C ASP A 296 13.25 7.61 -16.39
N ILE A 297 13.22 7.28 -17.67
CA ILE A 297 11.99 6.93 -18.37
C ILE A 297 11.34 5.72 -17.70
N PHE A 298 12.15 4.76 -17.31
CA PHE A 298 11.66 3.54 -16.68
C PHE A 298 11.22 3.78 -15.22
N THR A 299 12.02 4.50 -14.44
CA THR A 299 11.70 4.80 -13.04
C THR A 299 10.48 5.72 -12.93
N ASN A 300 10.34 6.72 -13.81
CA ASN A 300 9.15 7.56 -13.86
C ASN A 300 7.91 6.73 -14.20
N LYS A 301 7.98 5.83 -15.19
CA LYS A 301 6.89 4.91 -15.50
C LYS A 301 6.55 3.98 -14.32
N LEU A 302 7.57 3.51 -13.59
CA LEU A 302 7.37 2.66 -12.41
C LEU A 302 6.72 3.43 -11.26
N LEU A 303 7.08 4.70 -11.06
CA LEU A 303 6.57 5.57 -9.99
C LEU A 303 5.32 6.36 -10.42
N TRP A 304 4.99 6.36 -11.72
CA TRP A 304 3.91 7.15 -12.35
C TRP A 304 4.09 8.66 -12.12
N LEU A 305 5.32 9.12 -12.26
CA LEU A 305 5.71 10.53 -12.25
C LEU A 305 5.60 11.11 -13.67
#